data_c92882aad2d7e93e8de8ff85402468de
#
_entry.id   c92882aad2d7e93e8de8ff85402468de
#
_cell.length_a   1.000
_cell.length_b   1.000
_cell.length_c   1.000
_cell.angle_alpha   90.00
_cell.angle_beta   90.00
_cell.angle_gamma   90.00
#
_symmetry.space_group_name_H-M   'P 1'
#
loop_
_entity.id
_entity.type
_entity.pdbx_description
1 polymer ?
#
loop_
_entity_poly.entity_id
_entity_poly.type
_entity_poly.pdbx_seq_one_letter_code
_entity_poly.pdbx_strand_id
1 'polypeptide(L)'
;KVNNLQNQCGANTINKCGTAITVGASGDTTTVAGNILKSNALQAADGGNLVNQCGTTITLGASGDTINLASGASQSGFGRTGTVDWQTTPKTATFTAVSGEGYFANTSGGTAFNMNLPAGVAGAIVSVADYAATWQTTNLTVVPNGTEKIGGTNANITLNTEGQSVTFVFVDSTQGWINTMDSTSNVRG
;
A
#
# COMPACT_ATOMS: atom_id res chain seq x y z
N LYS A 1 -26.85 -7.54 -44.64
CA LYS A 1 -26.10 -7.26 -43.42
C LYS A 1 -26.59 -8.20 -42.32
N VAL A 2 -25.73 -9.01 -41.75
CA VAL A 2 -26.06 -9.89 -40.60
C VAL A 2 -25.74 -9.12 -39.33
N ASN A 3 -26.75 -8.88 -38.47
CA ASN A 3 -26.57 -8.18 -37.19
C ASN A 3 -26.31 -9.16 -36.05
N ASN A 4 -26.61 -10.45 -36.21
CA ASN A 4 -26.27 -11.49 -35.26
C ASN A 4 -25.96 -12.80 -35.97
N LEU A 5 -25.14 -13.62 -35.36
CA LEU A 5 -24.88 -15.01 -35.73
C LEU A 5 -25.56 -15.89 -34.67
N GLN A 6 -26.34 -16.86 -35.12
CA GLN A 6 -27.07 -17.79 -34.27
C GLN A 6 -26.53 -19.20 -34.46
N ASN A 7 -26.62 -20.02 -33.43
CA ASN A 7 -26.38 -21.45 -33.53
C ASN A 7 -27.59 -22.14 -34.18
N GLN A 8 -27.51 -23.45 -34.43
CA GLN A 8 -28.61 -24.24 -35.03
C GLN A 8 -29.89 -24.24 -34.21
N CYS A 9 -29.85 -23.92 -32.92
CA CYS A 9 -30.99 -23.81 -32.01
C CYS A 9 -31.57 -22.39 -31.94
N GLY A 10 -31.08 -21.45 -32.74
CA GLY A 10 -31.56 -20.06 -32.79
C GLY A 10 -31.04 -19.16 -31.70
N ALA A 11 -30.13 -19.62 -30.80
CA ALA A 11 -29.50 -18.79 -29.80
C ALA A 11 -28.43 -17.89 -30.41
N ASN A 12 -28.34 -16.66 -29.94
CA ASN A 12 -27.36 -15.70 -30.42
C ASN A 12 -25.93 -16.10 -30.01
N THR A 13 -25.08 -16.28 -31.01
CA THR A 13 -23.65 -16.51 -30.80
C THR A 13 -22.87 -15.19 -30.76
N ILE A 14 -23.23 -14.26 -31.65
CA ILE A 14 -22.71 -12.88 -31.66
C ILE A 14 -23.87 -11.95 -31.95
N ASN A 15 -24.08 -10.96 -31.11
CA ASN A 15 -25.12 -9.96 -31.28
C ASN A 15 -24.51 -8.55 -31.16
N LYS A 16 -24.97 -7.64 -32.04
CA LYS A 16 -24.63 -6.23 -31.96
C LYS A 16 -25.88 -5.39 -31.74
N CYS A 17 -25.98 -4.73 -30.59
CA CYS A 17 -27.03 -3.76 -30.29
C CYS A 17 -26.36 -2.40 -29.98
N GLY A 18 -26.62 -1.40 -30.80
CA GLY A 18 -25.98 -0.09 -30.67
C GLY A 18 -24.44 -0.19 -30.76
N THR A 19 -23.74 0.22 -29.68
CA THR A 19 -22.28 0.17 -29.54
C THR A 19 -21.78 -1.13 -28.92
N ALA A 20 -22.67 -1.95 -28.34
CA ALA A 20 -22.30 -3.20 -27.68
C ALA A 20 -22.25 -4.37 -28.66
N ILE A 21 -21.25 -5.22 -28.53
CA ILE A 21 -21.15 -6.52 -29.20
C ILE A 21 -21.19 -7.58 -28.11
N THR A 22 -22.20 -8.42 -28.11
CA THR A 22 -22.36 -9.55 -27.19
C THR A 22 -21.93 -10.84 -27.85
N VAL A 23 -21.06 -11.60 -27.22
CA VAL A 23 -20.65 -12.93 -27.67
C VAL A 23 -21.15 -13.95 -26.66
N GLY A 24 -21.97 -14.88 -27.10
CA GLY A 24 -22.63 -15.89 -26.27
C GLY A 24 -23.96 -15.41 -25.67
N ALA A 25 -24.59 -16.26 -24.88
CA ALA A 25 -25.79 -16.02 -24.12
C ALA A 25 -25.50 -16.15 -22.59
N SER A 26 -26.47 -15.83 -21.74
CA SER A 26 -26.35 -16.04 -20.31
C SER A 26 -26.06 -17.51 -19.98
N GLY A 27 -24.99 -17.77 -19.26
CA GLY A 27 -24.52 -19.11 -18.92
C GLY A 27 -23.47 -19.70 -19.87
N ASP A 28 -23.20 -19.04 -21.01
CA ASP A 28 -22.18 -19.50 -21.95
C ASP A 28 -20.78 -19.17 -21.44
N THR A 29 -19.83 -20.04 -21.79
CA THR A 29 -18.38 -19.76 -21.62
C THR A 29 -17.83 -19.29 -22.95
N THR A 30 -17.27 -18.09 -23.00
CA THR A 30 -16.56 -17.56 -24.17
C THR A 30 -15.06 -17.83 -24.04
N THR A 31 -14.52 -18.67 -24.94
CA THR A 31 -13.07 -18.91 -25.02
C THR A 31 -12.46 -18.06 -26.13
N VAL A 32 -11.50 -17.20 -25.77
CA VAL A 32 -10.69 -16.47 -26.74
C VAL A 32 -9.41 -17.27 -26.98
N ALA A 33 -9.36 -18.01 -28.08
CA ALA A 33 -8.25 -18.89 -28.46
C ALA A 33 -7.11 -18.14 -29.20
N GLY A 34 -6.80 -16.93 -28.78
CA GLY A 34 -5.73 -16.10 -29.35
C GLY A 34 -4.61 -15.88 -28.34
N ASN A 35 -3.43 -15.51 -28.83
CA ASN A 35 -2.29 -15.17 -27.96
C ASN A 35 -2.44 -13.81 -27.30
N ILE A 36 -3.29 -12.92 -27.82
CA ILE A 36 -3.43 -11.54 -27.34
C ILE A 36 -4.90 -11.15 -27.31
N LEU A 37 -5.40 -10.74 -26.15
CA LEU A 37 -6.64 -9.98 -25.99
C LEU A 37 -6.29 -8.49 -25.81
N LYS A 38 -6.61 -7.65 -26.80
CA LYS A 38 -6.41 -6.20 -26.71
C LYS A 38 -7.66 -5.57 -26.11
N SER A 39 -7.53 -5.02 -24.90
CA SER A 39 -8.58 -4.30 -24.20
C SER A 39 -7.95 -3.20 -23.32
N ASN A 40 -8.58 -2.04 -23.24
CA ASN A 40 -8.17 -0.99 -22.32
C ASN A 40 -8.66 -1.26 -20.89
N ALA A 41 -9.75 -2.01 -20.76
CA ALA A 41 -10.29 -2.41 -19.47
C ALA A 41 -10.93 -3.80 -19.56
N LEU A 42 -10.78 -4.60 -18.50
CA LEU A 42 -11.55 -5.79 -18.25
C LEU A 42 -12.47 -5.50 -17.06
N GLN A 43 -13.77 -5.67 -17.25
CA GLN A 43 -14.79 -5.31 -16.27
C GLN A 43 -15.59 -6.53 -15.82
N ALA A 44 -16.06 -6.49 -14.56
CA ALA A 44 -17.07 -7.40 -14.06
C ALA A 44 -18.46 -7.09 -14.65
N ALA A 45 -19.42 -7.99 -14.47
CA ALA A 45 -20.78 -7.83 -15.02
C ALA A 45 -21.54 -6.62 -14.46
N ASP A 46 -21.18 -6.13 -13.28
CA ASP A 46 -21.71 -4.92 -12.63
C ASP A 46 -21.07 -3.62 -13.12
N GLY A 47 -20.06 -3.72 -14.02
CA GLY A 47 -19.33 -2.58 -14.57
C GLY A 47 -18.09 -2.19 -13.78
N GLY A 48 -17.78 -2.84 -12.65
CA GLY A 48 -16.54 -2.62 -11.90
C GLY A 48 -15.30 -3.06 -12.69
N ASN A 49 -14.22 -2.30 -12.60
CA ASN A 49 -12.97 -2.65 -13.29
C ASN A 49 -12.24 -3.78 -12.56
N LEU A 50 -11.98 -4.88 -13.27
CA LEU A 50 -11.06 -5.93 -12.80
C LEU A 50 -9.61 -5.58 -13.13
N VAL A 51 -9.36 -5.12 -14.34
CA VAL A 51 -8.04 -4.64 -14.79
C VAL A 51 -8.26 -3.43 -15.71
N ASN A 52 -7.54 -2.35 -15.44
CA ASN A 52 -7.56 -1.14 -16.27
C ASN A 52 -6.14 -0.66 -16.51
N GLN A 53 -5.85 -0.21 -17.73
CA GLN A 53 -4.58 0.44 -18.06
C GLN A 53 -4.82 1.86 -18.57
N CYS A 54 -4.16 2.83 -17.94
CA CYS A 54 -4.11 4.22 -18.39
C CYS A 54 -2.64 4.65 -18.49
N GLY A 55 -2.17 4.95 -19.70
CA GLY A 55 -0.76 5.22 -19.96
C GLY A 55 0.13 4.05 -19.55
N THR A 56 1.08 4.29 -18.64
CA THR A 56 1.99 3.28 -18.08
C THR A 56 1.48 2.64 -16.77
N THR A 57 0.29 3.04 -16.29
CA THR A 57 -0.27 2.54 -15.03
C THR A 57 -1.27 1.41 -15.32
N ILE A 58 -1.08 0.28 -14.67
CA ILE A 58 -2.04 -0.83 -14.64
C ILE A 58 -2.70 -0.83 -13.26
N THR A 59 -4.02 -0.71 -13.22
CA THR A 59 -4.82 -0.76 -12.00
C THR A 59 -5.57 -2.08 -11.95
N LEU A 60 -5.45 -2.80 -10.84
CA LEU A 60 -6.23 -4.00 -10.53
C LEU A 60 -7.34 -3.63 -9.55
N GLY A 61 -8.59 -3.91 -9.92
CA GLY A 61 -9.75 -3.56 -9.11
C GLY A 61 -10.14 -2.08 -9.18
N ALA A 62 -11.06 -1.70 -8.32
CA ALA A 62 -11.55 -0.33 -8.12
C ALA A 62 -11.44 0.06 -6.64
N SER A 63 -11.76 1.32 -6.32
CA SER A 63 -11.78 1.78 -4.92
C SER A 63 -12.80 0.98 -4.11
N GLY A 64 -12.35 0.40 -2.99
CA GLY A 64 -13.15 -0.48 -2.13
C GLY A 64 -13.03 -1.97 -2.44
N ASP A 65 -12.41 -2.36 -3.54
CA ASP A 65 -12.19 -3.76 -3.85
C ASP A 65 -11.09 -4.37 -2.97
N THR A 66 -11.22 -5.65 -2.69
CA THR A 66 -10.20 -6.46 -2.03
C THR A 66 -9.58 -7.41 -3.04
N ILE A 67 -8.26 -7.35 -3.20
CA ILE A 67 -7.51 -8.29 -4.04
C ILE A 67 -6.96 -9.41 -3.15
N ASN A 68 -7.58 -10.58 -3.23
CA ASN A 68 -7.14 -11.76 -2.49
C ASN A 68 -6.20 -12.62 -3.34
N LEU A 69 -5.05 -12.95 -2.79
CA LEU A 69 -4.22 -14.04 -3.31
C LEU A 69 -4.73 -15.36 -2.76
N ALA A 70 -4.82 -16.38 -3.61
CA ALA A 70 -5.18 -17.73 -3.18
C ALA A 70 -4.19 -18.25 -2.12
N SER A 71 -4.65 -19.17 -1.25
CA SER A 71 -3.76 -19.83 -0.27
C SER A 71 -2.61 -20.52 -0.98
N GLY A 72 -1.37 -20.25 -0.53
CA GLY A 72 -0.15 -20.73 -1.14
C GLY A 72 0.36 -19.91 -2.34
N ALA A 73 -0.39 -18.93 -2.82
CA ALA A 73 0.11 -17.98 -3.81
C ALA A 73 1.05 -16.97 -3.15
N SER A 74 2.12 -16.61 -3.85
CA SER A 74 3.06 -15.56 -3.44
C SER A 74 3.04 -14.42 -4.42
N GLN A 75 3.23 -13.19 -3.92
CA GLN A 75 3.47 -12.05 -4.79
C GLN A 75 4.97 -11.92 -5.08
N SER A 76 5.29 -11.56 -6.33
CA SER A 76 6.66 -11.25 -6.75
C SER A 76 6.64 -9.96 -7.54
N GLY A 77 7.47 -8.99 -7.14
CA GLY A 77 7.53 -7.69 -7.81
C GLY A 77 6.34 -6.76 -7.55
N PHE A 78 5.37 -7.15 -6.70
CA PHE A 78 4.31 -6.27 -6.21
C PHE A 78 4.77 -5.62 -4.90
N GLY A 79 5.05 -4.33 -4.95
CA GLY A 79 5.45 -3.60 -3.77
C GLY A 79 6.76 -4.12 -3.16
N ARG A 80 6.90 -4.00 -1.84
CA ARG A 80 8.18 -4.19 -1.19
C ARG A 80 8.44 -5.54 -0.65
N THR A 81 9.70 -5.88 -0.72
CA THR A 81 10.33 -6.94 0.07
C THR A 81 10.77 -6.35 1.41
N GLY A 82 9.92 -6.42 2.42
CA GLY A 82 10.22 -5.89 3.76
C GLY A 82 8.97 -5.45 4.50
N THR A 83 9.13 -5.06 5.78
CA THR A 83 8.02 -4.69 6.65
C THR A 83 7.42 -3.32 6.27
N VAL A 84 8.25 -2.40 5.77
CA VAL A 84 7.87 -1.04 5.38
C VAL A 84 8.55 -0.59 4.09
N ASP A 85 7.96 0.44 3.48
CA ASP A 85 8.50 1.17 2.35
C ASP A 85 9.54 2.19 2.78
N TRP A 86 10.81 1.87 2.64
CA TRP A 86 11.88 2.80 2.97
C TRP A 86 11.98 3.94 1.98
N GLN A 87 11.68 5.15 2.46
CA GLN A 87 11.86 6.39 1.72
C GLN A 87 13.33 6.76 1.75
N THR A 88 14.00 6.65 0.60
CA THR A 88 15.47 6.81 0.51
C THR A 88 15.94 8.25 0.60
N THR A 89 15.04 9.24 0.51
CA THR A 89 15.39 10.65 0.74
C THR A 89 15.27 10.96 2.24
N PRO A 90 16.39 11.22 2.95
CA PRO A 90 16.34 11.50 4.38
C PRO A 90 15.51 12.73 4.72
N LYS A 91 14.74 12.65 5.80
CA LYS A 91 14.00 13.78 6.36
C LYS A 91 14.92 14.63 7.22
N THR A 92 14.90 15.94 7.01
CA THR A 92 15.73 16.92 7.73
C THR A 92 14.91 17.97 8.50
N ALA A 93 13.58 17.84 8.49
CA ALA A 93 12.63 18.72 9.17
C ALA A 93 11.38 17.92 9.55
N THR A 94 10.53 18.51 10.39
CA THR A 94 9.26 17.92 10.83
C THR A 94 8.42 17.44 9.64
N PHE A 95 7.93 16.20 9.73
CA PHE A 95 7.10 15.56 8.73
C PHE A 95 6.02 14.69 9.36
N THR A 96 4.99 14.36 8.58
CA THR A 96 4.00 13.35 8.95
C THR A 96 4.30 12.06 8.20
N ALA A 97 4.43 10.97 8.94
CA ALA A 97 4.66 9.65 8.39
C ALA A 97 3.39 9.10 7.73
N VAL A 98 3.59 8.19 6.78
CA VAL A 98 2.52 7.45 6.10
C VAL A 98 2.57 5.99 6.57
N SER A 99 1.40 5.38 6.80
CA SER A 99 1.33 3.97 7.15
C SER A 99 1.91 3.08 6.03
N GLY A 100 2.74 2.12 6.41
CA GLY A 100 3.47 1.24 5.50
C GLY A 100 4.83 1.78 5.07
N GLU A 101 5.24 2.97 5.51
CA GLU A 101 6.52 3.56 5.12
C GLU A 101 7.55 3.55 6.26
N GLY A 102 8.83 3.49 5.86
CA GLY A 102 10.00 3.68 6.71
C GLY A 102 10.77 4.93 6.28
N TYR A 103 11.42 5.60 7.22
CA TYR A 103 12.11 6.86 6.99
C TYR A 103 13.51 6.88 7.58
N PHE A 104 14.39 7.57 6.93
CA PHE A 104 15.68 7.97 7.49
C PHE A 104 15.56 9.40 8.01
N ALA A 105 15.72 9.62 9.31
CA ALA A 105 15.68 10.95 9.91
C ALA A 105 17.11 11.45 10.17
N ASN A 106 17.45 12.56 9.52
CA ASN A 106 18.79 13.14 9.57
C ASN A 106 18.79 14.42 10.41
N THR A 107 19.30 14.33 11.62
CA THR A 107 19.45 15.45 12.57
C THR A 107 20.87 16.03 12.61
N SER A 108 21.76 15.65 11.68
CA SER A 108 23.15 16.11 11.62
C SER A 108 23.30 17.63 11.42
N GLY A 109 22.26 18.31 10.95
CA GLY A 109 22.22 19.77 10.88
C GLY A 109 22.09 20.48 12.24
N GLY A 110 22.02 19.73 13.34
CA GLY A 110 21.96 20.28 14.71
C GLY A 110 20.57 20.81 15.11
N THR A 111 19.52 20.55 14.32
CA THR A 111 18.16 20.95 14.64
C THR A 111 17.29 19.71 14.90
N ALA A 112 16.75 19.61 16.11
CA ALA A 112 15.77 18.59 16.46
C ALA A 112 14.43 18.86 15.74
N PHE A 113 13.74 17.80 15.33
CA PHE A 113 12.44 17.91 14.67
C PHE A 113 11.52 16.74 15.02
N ASN A 114 10.29 16.80 14.55
CA ASN A 114 9.26 15.81 14.87
C ASN A 114 8.97 14.89 13.69
N MET A 115 8.75 13.62 13.99
CA MET A 115 8.01 12.69 13.16
C MET A 115 6.59 12.56 13.74
N ASN A 116 5.59 13.07 13.04
CA ASN A 116 4.19 12.89 13.40
C ASN A 116 3.70 11.54 12.89
N LEU A 117 3.15 10.71 13.76
CA LEU A 117 2.52 9.45 13.35
C LEU A 117 1.21 9.74 12.60
N PRO A 118 0.85 8.92 11.59
CA PRO A 118 -0.44 9.05 10.91
C PRO A 118 -1.58 8.68 11.86
N ALA A 119 -2.83 8.93 11.44
CA ALA A 119 -4.00 8.39 12.14
C ALA A 119 -3.93 6.87 12.24
N GLY A 120 -4.10 6.33 13.44
CA GLY A 120 -3.94 4.93 13.73
C GLY A 120 -5.11 4.10 13.24
N VAL A 121 -4.81 3.11 12.40
CA VAL A 121 -5.72 2.02 12.03
C VAL A 121 -5.05 0.72 12.45
N ALA A 122 -5.79 -0.23 13.00
CA ALA A 122 -5.22 -1.51 13.46
C ALA A 122 -4.37 -2.18 12.35
N GLY A 123 -3.11 -2.49 12.68
CA GLY A 123 -2.11 -2.99 11.73
C GLY A 123 -1.33 -1.91 10.95
N ALA A 124 -1.64 -0.63 11.11
CA ALA A 124 -0.79 0.44 10.57
C ALA A 124 0.62 0.32 11.12
N ILE A 125 1.63 0.53 10.27
CA ILE A 125 3.03 0.34 10.61
C ILE A 125 3.85 1.53 10.11
N VAL A 126 4.79 2.01 10.92
CA VAL A 126 5.76 3.06 10.57
C VAL A 126 7.12 2.70 11.14
N SER A 127 8.17 2.85 10.35
CA SER A 127 9.56 2.67 10.81
C SER A 127 10.37 3.95 10.64
N VAL A 128 11.36 4.14 11.51
CA VAL A 128 12.30 5.24 11.39
C VAL A 128 13.69 4.80 11.84
N ALA A 129 14.72 5.30 11.17
CA ALA A 129 16.12 5.03 11.49
C ALA A 129 16.94 6.32 11.53
N ASP A 130 17.91 6.36 12.45
CA ASP A 130 18.89 7.45 12.56
C ASP A 130 19.85 7.42 11.37
N TYR A 131 19.69 8.39 10.47
CA TYR A 131 20.48 8.45 9.22
C TYR A 131 21.98 8.68 9.46
N ALA A 132 22.30 9.58 10.41
CA ALA A 132 23.66 10.09 10.59
C ALA A 132 24.28 9.68 11.94
N ALA A 133 23.57 8.85 12.74
CA ALA A 133 23.93 8.51 14.11
C ALA A 133 24.14 9.77 14.99
N THR A 134 23.14 10.63 15.01
CA THR A 134 23.18 11.93 15.69
C THR A 134 22.07 12.14 16.71
N TRP A 135 21.17 11.15 16.90
CA TRP A 135 20.03 11.33 17.82
C TRP A 135 20.45 11.47 19.29
N GLN A 136 21.60 10.96 19.70
CA GLN A 136 22.14 11.16 21.05
C GLN A 136 22.48 12.61 21.33
N THR A 137 22.75 13.43 20.32
CA THR A 137 23.07 14.86 20.47
C THR A 137 21.92 15.76 19.98
N THR A 138 21.20 15.33 18.97
CA THR A 138 20.07 16.07 18.37
C THR A 138 18.92 15.10 18.14
N ASN A 139 18.00 15.05 19.10
CA ASN A 139 16.99 14.00 19.18
C ASN A 139 15.93 14.10 18.08
N LEU A 140 15.34 12.96 17.73
CA LEU A 140 14.08 12.89 17.00
C LEU A 140 12.93 12.73 18.00
N THR A 141 11.87 13.54 17.85
CA THR A 141 10.63 13.39 18.65
C THR A 141 9.56 12.70 17.81
N VAL A 142 8.96 11.63 18.33
CA VAL A 142 7.81 10.97 17.73
C VAL A 142 6.54 11.48 18.41
N VAL A 143 5.60 11.98 17.61
CA VAL A 143 4.37 12.62 18.07
C VAL A 143 3.17 11.78 17.64
N PRO A 144 2.31 11.30 18.56
CA PRO A 144 1.10 10.58 18.20
C PRO A 144 0.09 11.51 17.52
N ASN A 145 -0.83 10.94 16.74
CA ASN A 145 -1.89 11.71 16.09
C ASN A 145 -2.97 12.11 17.11
N GLY A 146 -3.19 13.40 17.30
CA GLY A 146 -4.25 13.93 18.15
C GLY A 146 -4.18 13.40 19.59
N THR A 147 -5.21 12.64 19.99
CA THR A 147 -5.31 12.03 21.33
C THR A 147 -4.88 10.57 21.37
N GLU A 148 -4.31 10.05 20.28
CA GLU A 148 -3.80 8.70 20.24
C GLU A 148 -2.65 8.50 21.22
N LYS A 149 -2.31 7.24 21.46
CA LYS A 149 -1.32 6.86 22.47
C LYS A 149 -0.12 6.18 21.81
N ILE A 150 0.99 6.24 22.52
CA ILE A 150 2.16 5.41 22.27
C ILE A 150 2.41 4.64 23.57
N GLY A 151 2.35 3.30 23.52
CA GLY A 151 2.52 2.47 24.72
C GLY A 151 1.50 2.74 25.82
N GLY A 152 0.26 3.02 25.47
CA GLY A 152 -0.83 3.29 26.42
C GLY A 152 -0.89 4.73 26.95
N THR A 153 0.03 5.61 26.57
CA THR A 153 0.09 6.99 27.05
C THR A 153 0.00 7.99 25.88
N ASN A 154 -0.86 9.00 26.02
CA ASN A 154 -0.88 10.13 25.07
C ASN A 154 0.25 11.10 25.42
N ALA A 155 1.43 10.79 24.91
CA ALA A 155 2.63 11.59 25.10
C ALA A 155 3.58 11.40 23.91
N ASN A 156 4.36 12.43 23.63
CA ASN A 156 5.48 12.32 22.69
C ASN A 156 6.57 11.43 23.28
N ILE A 157 7.27 10.72 22.42
CA ILE A 157 8.47 9.98 22.81
C ILE A 157 9.69 10.57 22.11
N THR A 158 10.82 10.50 22.78
CA THR A 158 12.11 11.01 22.29
C THR A 158 13.00 9.84 21.93
N LEU A 159 13.47 9.80 20.69
CA LEU A 159 14.50 8.89 20.22
C LEU A 159 15.85 9.61 20.36
N ASN A 160 16.69 9.11 21.23
CA ASN A 160 17.93 9.77 21.69
C ASN A 160 19.15 8.85 21.74
N THR A 161 19.09 7.72 21.07
CA THR A 161 20.19 6.75 21.03
C THR A 161 20.87 6.79 19.67
N GLU A 162 22.19 6.81 19.67
CA GLU A 162 23.02 6.79 18.48
C GLU A 162 22.72 5.58 17.60
N GLY A 163 22.43 5.81 16.32
CA GLY A 163 22.16 4.76 15.34
C GLY A 163 20.89 3.95 15.59
N GLN A 164 19.98 4.44 16.43
CA GLN A 164 18.71 3.78 16.75
C GLN A 164 17.81 3.62 15.52
N SER A 165 17.09 2.51 15.44
CA SER A 165 15.96 2.33 14.54
C SER A 165 14.78 1.74 15.29
N VAL A 166 13.57 2.21 14.98
CA VAL A 166 12.35 1.83 15.70
C VAL A 166 11.24 1.55 14.70
N THR A 167 10.45 0.50 14.95
CA THR A 167 9.23 0.21 14.21
C THR A 167 8.04 0.26 15.15
N PHE A 168 7.04 1.05 14.77
CA PHE A 168 5.77 1.19 15.48
C PHE A 168 4.65 0.51 14.73
N VAL A 169 3.77 -0.20 15.45
CA VAL A 169 2.53 -0.78 14.92
C VAL A 169 1.37 -0.26 15.76
N PHE A 170 0.31 0.25 15.11
CA PHE A 170 -0.92 0.62 15.80
C PHE A 170 -1.76 -0.62 16.08
N VAL A 171 -2.09 -0.85 17.34
CA VAL A 171 -2.85 -2.02 17.77
C VAL A 171 -4.33 -1.66 17.94
N ASP A 172 -4.64 -0.72 18.83
CA ASP A 172 -5.98 -0.30 19.20
C ASP A 172 -5.97 1.09 19.87
N SER A 173 -7.13 1.59 20.27
CA SER A 173 -7.25 2.87 20.99
C SER A 173 -6.78 2.81 22.46
N THR A 174 -6.59 1.62 23.03
CA THR A 174 -6.15 1.44 24.42
C THR A 174 -4.66 1.63 24.57
N GLN A 175 -3.89 0.94 23.74
CA GLN A 175 -2.44 0.99 23.73
C GLN A 175 -1.89 1.96 22.68
N GLY A 176 -2.61 2.17 21.58
CA GLY A 176 -2.17 3.00 20.48
C GLY A 176 -1.05 2.35 19.66
N TRP A 177 0.00 3.09 19.43
CA TRP A 177 1.21 2.65 18.76
C TRP A 177 2.13 1.91 19.71
N ILE A 178 2.53 0.70 19.32
CA ILE A 178 3.46 -0.14 20.09
C ILE A 178 4.76 -0.27 19.31
N ASN A 179 5.87 -0.09 20.02
CA ASN A 179 7.19 -0.41 19.51
C ASN A 179 7.36 -1.92 19.41
N THR A 180 7.48 -2.43 18.18
CA THR A 180 7.64 -3.88 17.92
C THR A 180 9.07 -4.28 17.58
N MET A 181 9.89 -3.32 17.15
CA MET A 181 11.31 -3.52 16.87
C MET A 181 12.07 -2.25 17.27
N ASP A 182 13.08 -2.41 18.11
CA ASP A 182 14.00 -1.35 18.52
C ASP A 182 15.42 -1.88 18.42
N SER A 183 16.21 -1.27 17.57
CA SER A 183 17.65 -1.55 17.48
C SER A 183 18.42 -0.37 18.04
N THR A 184 19.08 -0.61 19.16
CA THR A 184 20.05 0.32 19.78
C THR A 184 21.49 -0.04 19.41
N SER A 185 21.66 -1.03 18.54
CA SER A 185 22.96 -1.51 18.10
C SER A 185 23.44 -0.69 16.91
N ASN A 186 24.47 0.10 17.12
CA ASN A 186 25.15 0.80 16.04
C ASN A 186 26.06 -0.17 15.28
N VAL A 187 25.56 -0.72 14.17
CA VAL A 187 26.37 -1.52 13.24
C VAL A 187 27.07 -0.57 12.27
N ARG A 188 28.09 0.11 12.76
CA ARG A 188 29.04 0.80 11.90
C ARG A 188 30.33 0.01 11.90
N GLY A 189 30.68 -0.49 10.69
CA GLY A 189 31.98 -1.10 10.46
C GLY A 189 33.10 -0.08 10.50
#